data_6473df23b6d29f06279dbca58eb43fe0
#
_entry.id   6473df23b6d29f06279dbca58eb43fe0
#
_cell.length_a   1.000
_cell.length_b   1.000
_cell.length_c   1.000
_cell.angle_alpha   90.00
_cell.angle_beta   90.00
_cell.angle_gamma   90.00
#
_symmetry.space_group_name_H-M   'P 1'
#
loop_
_entity.id
_entity.type
_entity.pdbx_description
1 polymer ?
#
loop_
_entity_poly.entity_id
_entity_poly.type
_entity_poly.pdbx_seq_one_letter_code
_entity_poly.pdbx_strand_id
1 'polypeptide(L)'
;MATADITVRGAGIFGLSIAWACVRRGAAVQVVDPHGPASGASGGIVGALAPHVPENWNAKKQFQLESLLMAEAFWSEVAEAGRQCAGYTRSGRAQPLPAAHPIDLARGRSPAAPAPWHGQAPA
;
A
#
# COMPACT_ATOMS: atom_id res chain seq x y z
N MET A 1 -25.89 25.00 -2.89
CA MET A 1 -24.77 24.11 -3.16
C MET A 1 -24.42 23.41 -1.86
N ALA A 2 -24.32 22.08 -1.85
CA ALA A 2 -23.89 21.37 -0.64
C ALA A 2 -22.41 21.73 -0.38
N THR A 3 -22.12 22.21 0.81
CA THR A 3 -20.75 22.54 1.24
C THR A 3 -20.05 21.23 1.60
N ALA A 4 -18.86 20.99 1.08
CA ALA A 4 -18.06 19.84 1.49
C ALA A 4 -17.50 20.09 2.91
N ASP A 5 -17.54 19.06 3.75
CA ASP A 5 -16.93 19.10 5.08
C ASP A 5 -15.41 19.09 4.98
N ILE A 6 -14.90 18.36 3.98
CA ILE A 6 -13.46 18.14 3.77
C ILE A 6 -13.12 18.33 2.30
N THR A 7 -12.09 19.11 2.01
CA THR A 7 -11.48 19.19 0.69
C THR A 7 -10.12 18.52 0.68
N VAL A 8 -9.95 17.48 -0.12
CA VAL A 8 -8.67 16.78 -0.34
C VAL A 8 -8.04 17.31 -1.63
N ARG A 9 -6.79 17.78 -1.53
CA ARG A 9 -6.03 18.26 -2.70
C ARG A 9 -5.05 17.18 -3.16
N GLY A 10 -5.25 16.71 -4.40
CA GLY A 10 -4.51 15.62 -5.00
C GLY A 10 -5.36 14.34 -5.11
N ALA A 11 -5.47 13.80 -6.32
CA ALA A 11 -6.20 12.57 -6.63
C ALA A 11 -5.27 11.38 -6.94
N GLY A 12 -4.09 11.34 -6.32
CA GLY A 12 -3.24 10.16 -6.25
C GLY A 12 -3.70 9.20 -5.16
N ILE A 13 -2.97 8.08 -4.97
CA ILE A 13 -3.33 7.04 -4.00
C ILE A 13 -3.52 7.57 -2.58
N PHE A 14 -2.66 8.50 -2.12
CA PHE A 14 -2.78 9.06 -0.77
C PHE A 14 -4.06 9.89 -0.63
N GLY A 15 -4.31 10.81 -1.56
CA GLY A 15 -5.50 11.67 -1.50
C GLY A 15 -6.79 10.88 -1.61
N LEU A 16 -6.86 9.93 -2.53
CA LEU A 16 -8.04 9.08 -2.71
C LEU A 16 -8.28 8.16 -1.51
N SER A 17 -7.22 7.60 -0.89
CA SER A 17 -7.37 6.78 0.31
C SER A 17 -7.85 7.60 1.52
N ILE A 18 -7.37 8.84 1.67
CA ILE A 18 -7.85 9.76 2.71
C ILE A 18 -9.33 10.12 2.45
N ALA A 19 -9.66 10.49 1.22
CA ALA A 19 -11.03 10.82 0.83
C ALA A 19 -11.99 9.64 1.12
N TRP A 20 -11.60 8.43 0.73
CA TRP A 20 -12.34 7.20 1.01
C TRP A 20 -12.57 7.00 2.50
N ALA A 21 -11.50 7.12 3.31
CA ALA A 21 -11.60 6.98 4.77
C ALA A 21 -12.53 8.03 5.42
N CYS A 22 -12.58 9.26 4.88
CA CYS A 22 -13.46 10.32 5.34
C CYS A 22 -14.92 10.05 4.96
N VAL A 23 -15.18 9.65 3.71
CA VAL A 23 -16.53 9.28 3.23
C VAL A 23 -17.08 8.10 4.04
N ARG A 24 -16.26 7.08 4.33
CA ARG A 24 -16.63 5.94 5.16
C ARG A 24 -17.05 6.35 6.61
N ARG A 25 -16.63 7.52 7.06
CA ARG A 25 -17.01 8.12 8.34
C ARG A 25 -18.16 9.11 8.25
N GLY A 26 -18.80 9.20 7.08
CA GLY A 26 -19.97 10.04 6.86
C GLY A 26 -19.69 11.49 6.47
N ALA A 27 -18.43 11.85 6.21
CA ALA A 27 -18.11 13.22 5.77
C ALA A 27 -18.45 13.44 4.30
N ALA A 28 -18.96 14.64 3.95
CA ALA A 28 -19.06 15.10 2.58
C ALA A 28 -17.67 15.54 2.10
N VAL A 29 -17.10 14.83 1.12
CA VAL A 29 -15.72 15.06 0.67
C VAL A 29 -15.68 15.57 -0.76
N GLN A 30 -14.87 16.60 -0.99
CA GLN A 30 -14.49 17.07 -2.32
C GLN A 30 -13.02 16.74 -2.57
N VAL A 31 -12.72 16.10 -3.71
CA VAL A 31 -11.34 15.90 -4.18
C VAL A 31 -11.05 16.85 -5.32
N VAL A 32 -9.93 17.57 -5.23
CA VAL A 32 -9.50 18.55 -6.24
C VAL A 32 -8.12 18.17 -6.75
N ASP A 33 -8.00 17.95 -8.05
CA ASP A 33 -6.74 17.67 -8.74
C ASP A 33 -6.76 18.34 -10.12
N PRO A 34 -5.70 19.07 -10.53
CA PRO A 34 -5.68 19.80 -11.80
C PRO A 34 -5.61 18.88 -13.03
N HIS A 35 -5.16 17.63 -12.86
CA HIS A 35 -4.91 16.70 -13.98
C HIS A 35 -5.79 15.44 -13.92
N GLY A 36 -6.62 15.31 -12.87
CA GLY A 36 -7.51 14.18 -12.69
C GLY A 36 -6.89 13.00 -11.90
N PRO A 37 -7.69 11.95 -11.65
CA PRO A 37 -7.25 10.82 -10.81
C PRO A 37 -6.04 10.10 -11.40
N ALA A 38 -5.09 9.75 -10.52
CA ALA A 38 -3.89 8.98 -10.84
C ALA A 38 -2.99 9.57 -11.94
N SER A 39 -3.10 10.84 -12.26
CA SER A 39 -2.32 11.51 -13.30
C SER A 39 -0.82 11.64 -13.00
N GLY A 40 -0.41 11.47 -11.74
CA GLY A 40 0.99 11.49 -11.29
C GLY A 40 1.56 10.09 -11.09
N ALA A 41 2.39 9.93 -10.05
CA ALA A 41 3.05 8.67 -9.72
C ALA A 41 2.11 7.47 -9.53
N SER A 42 0.87 7.72 -9.12
CA SER A 42 -0.16 6.69 -8.94
C SER A 42 -0.69 6.11 -10.26
N GLY A 43 -0.41 6.73 -11.40
CA GLY A 43 -0.74 6.24 -12.74
C GLY A 43 0.32 5.35 -13.37
N GLY A 44 1.35 4.95 -12.61
CA GLY A 44 2.38 4.02 -13.07
C GLY A 44 1.82 2.63 -13.43
N ILE A 45 2.54 1.91 -14.28
CA ILE A 45 2.12 0.61 -14.82
C ILE A 45 1.97 -0.44 -13.70
N VAL A 46 2.83 -0.40 -12.68
CA VAL A 46 2.84 -1.34 -11.55
C VAL A 46 3.08 -0.60 -10.23
N GLY A 47 2.24 -0.88 -9.24
CA GLY A 47 2.45 -0.48 -7.86
C GLY A 47 2.90 -1.67 -7.01
N ALA A 48 4.16 -1.72 -6.59
CA ALA A 48 4.65 -2.78 -5.75
C ALA A 48 4.35 -2.51 -4.27
N LEU A 49 3.55 -3.38 -3.64
CA LEU A 49 3.28 -3.39 -2.20
C LEU A 49 4.20 -4.44 -1.55
N ALA A 50 5.41 -4.03 -1.17
CA ALA A 50 6.40 -4.92 -0.61
C ALA A 50 6.87 -4.45 0.77
N PRO A 51 7.01 -5.35 1.77
CA PRO A 51 7.53 -4.99 3.07
C PRO A 51 9.02 -4.61 3.00
N HIS A 52 9.45 -3.80 3.96
CA HIS A 52 10.87 -3.57 4.17
C HIS A 52 11.57 -4.85 4.65
N VAL A 53 12.84 -4.96 4.32
CA VAL A 53 13.70 -6.04 4.83
C VAL A 53 13.72 -6.05 6.37
N PRO A 54 13.81 -7.25 7.01
CA PRO A 54 13.65 -7.39 8.46
C PRO A 54 14.80 -6.78 9.28
N GLU A 55 15.98 -6.56 8.68
CA GLU A 55 17.12 -5.98 9.39
C GLU A 55 16.84 -4.56 9.88
N ASN A 56 17.38 -4.20 11.03
CA ASN A 56 17.21 -2.86 11.62
C ASN A 56 15.74 -2.43 11.72
N TRP A 57 14.91 -3.32 12.28
CA TRP A 57 13.49 -3.05 12.45
C TRP A 57 13.24 -1.79 13.29
N ASN A 58 12.29 -0.97 12.87
CA ASN A 58 11.96 0.30 13.51
C ASN A 58 10.48 0.66 13.32
N ALA A 59 10.02 1.71 13.99
CA ALA A 59 8.62 2.14 13.95
C ALA A 59 8.10 2.44 12.53
N LYS A 60 8.93 3.00 11.64
CA LYS A 60 8.55 3.27 10.25
C LYS A 60 8.27 1.96 9.49
N LYS A 61 9.13 0.95 9.67
CA LYS A 61 8.97 -0.35 9.02
C LYS A 61 7.75 -1.10 9.57
N GLN A 62 7.53 -0.98 10.88
CA GLN A 62 6.35 -1.52 11.54
C GLN A 62 5.06 -0.89 11.00
N PHE A 63 4.98 0.43 10.95
CA PHE A 63 3.82 1.14 10.40
C PHE A 63 3.53 0.75 8.94
N GLN A 64 4.59 0.62 8.12
CA GLN A 64 4.42 0.15 6.74
C GLN A 64 3.88 -1.27 6.68
N LEU A 65 4.40 -2.18 7.50
CA LEU A 65 3.93 -3.56 7.53
C LEU A 65 2.44 -3.63 7.92
N GLU A 66 2.02 -2.91 8.94
CA GLU A 66 0.62 -2.83 9.35
C GLU A 66 -0.27 -2.35 8.22
N SER A 67 0.17 -1.32 7.49
CA SER A 67 -0.52 -0.83 6.29
C SER A 67 -0.63 -1.91 5.19
N LEU A 68 0.43 -2.70 4.99
CA LEU A 68 0.42 -3.78 4.00
C LEU A 68 -0.50 -4.95 4.41
N LEU A 69 -0.57 -5.26 5.71
CA LEU A 69 -1.46 -6.29 6.23
C LEU A 69 -2.94 -5.90 6.10
N MET A 70 -3.26 -4.62 6.14
CA MET A 70 -4.60 -4.09 5.88
C MET A 70 -5.00 -4.14 4.40
N ALA A 71 -4.05 -4.25 3.49
CA ALA A 71 -4.27 -3.99 2.07
C ALA A 71 -5.33 -4.92 1.45
N GLU A 72 -5.37 -6.19 1.84
CA GLU A 72 -6.32 -7.16 1.28
C GLU A 72 -7.77 -6.76 1.57
N ALA A 73 -8.08 -6.47 2.84
CA ALA A 73 -9.42 -6.04 3.24
C ALA A 73 -9.78 -4.68 2.61
N PHE A 74 -8.83 -3.73 2.64
CA PHE A 74 -9.02 -2.40 2.06
C PHE A 74 -9.36 -2.45 0.57
N TRP A 75 -8.58 -3.20 -0.23
CA TRP A 75 -8.80 -3.28 -1.66
C TRP A 75 -10.03 -4.09 -2.04
N SER A 76 -10.43 -5.06 -1.19
CA SER A 76 -11.70 -5.77 -1.36
C SER A 76 -12.89 -4.83 -1.18
N GLU A 77 -12.89 -4.00 -0.13
CA GLU A 77 -13.93 -3.00 0.09
C GLU A 77 -14.02 -1.96 -1.03
N VAL A 78 -12.87 -1.48 -1.53
CA VAL A 78 -12.80 -0.54 -2.64
C VAL A 78 -13.35 -1.17 -3.93
N ALA A 79 -13.00 -2.42 -4.21
CA ALA A 79 -13.49 -3.15 -5.38
C ALA A 79 -15.01 -3.35 -5.33
N GLU A 80 -15.54 -3.71 -4.18
CA GLU A 80 -16.98 -3.88 -3.96
C GLU A 80 -17.74 -2.56 -4.18
N ALA A 81 -17.30 -1.49 -3.54
CA ALA A 81 -17.92 -0.19 -3.67
C ALA A 81 -17.84 0.38 -5.09
N GLY A 82 -16.70 0.20 -5.76
CA GLY A 82 -16.47 0.63 -7.14
C GLY A 82 -17.07 -0.28 -8.20
N ARG A 83 -17.52 -1.48 -7.83
CA ARG A 83 -17.98 -2.54 -8.75
C ARG A 83 -16.95 -2.84 -9.85
N GLN A 84 -15.68 -2.75 -9.50
CA GLN A 84 -14.55 -2.97 -10.39
C GLN A 84 -13.43 -3.67 -9.64
N CYS A 85 -12.64 -4.48 -10.36
CA CYS A 85 -11.43 -5.07 -9.80
C CYS A 85 -10.43 -3.98 -9.41
N ALA A 86 -9.96 -3.99 -8.16
CA ALA A 86 -8.95 -3.04 -7.68
C ALA A 86 -7.53 -3.35 -8.19
N GLY A 87 -7.34 -4.47 -8.88
CA GLY A 87 -6.03 -4.90 -9.38
C GLY A 87 -5.07 -5.37 -8.27
N TYR A 88 -5.55 -5.54 -7.04
CA TYR A 88 -4.74 -6.05 -5.94
C TYR A 88 -4.57 -7.57 -6.04
N THR A 89 -3.34 -8.04 -5.97
CA THR A 89 -3.01 -9.47 -5.94
C THR A 89 -1.83 -9.73 -5.01
N ARG A 90 -1.78 -10.93 -4.42
CA ARG A 90 -0.65 -11.42 -3.63
C ARG A 90 0.15 -12.44 -4.44
N SER A 91 0.75 -12.00 -5.52
CA SER A 91 1.52 -12.84 -6.45
C SER A 91 2.98 -13.05 -6.02
N GLY A 92 3.40 -12.44 -4.93
CA GLY A 92 4.80 -12.43 -4.52
C GLY A 92 5.67 -11.52 -5.37
N ARG A 93 6.97 -11.52 -5.09
CA ARG A 93 7.97 -10.74 -5.81
C ARG A 93 9.24 -11.56 -6.00
N ALA A 94 9.69 -11.71 -7.24
CA ALA A 94 11.02 -12.21 -7.55
C ALA A 94 12.04 -11.06 -7.53
N GLN A 95 13.15 -11.24 -6.84
CA GLN A 95 14.25 -10.27 -6.80
C GLN A 95 15.53 -10.95 -7.23
N PRO A 96 16.19 -10.51 -8.32
CA PRO A 96 17.48 -11.06 -8.72
C PRO A 96 18.55 -10.68 -7.71
N LEU A 97 19.44 -11.61 -7.39
CA LEU A 97 20.59 -11.44 -6.50
C LEU A 97 21.88 -11.59 -7.29
N PRO A 98 22.43 -10.52 -7.86
CA PRO A 98 23.50 -10.60 -8.86
C PRO A 98 24.90 -10.90 -8.28
N ALA A 99 25.07 -10.94 -6.96
CA ALA A 99 26.37 -11.11 -6.32
C ALA A 99 26.28 -11.97 -5.04
N ALA A 100 27.42 -12.48 -4.56
CA ALA A 100 27.49 -13.33 -3.36
C ALA A 100 26.97 -12.62 -2.11
N HIS A 101 27.39 -11.37 -1.85
CA HIS A 101 26.98 -10.62 -0.67
C HIS A 101 25.43 -10.44 -0.52
N PRO A 102 24.68 -10.06 -1.56
CA PRO A 102 23.21 -10.08 -1.50
C PRO A 102 22.60 -11.47 -1.23
N ILE A 103 23.24 -12.53 -1.71
CA ILE A 103 22.80 -13.92 -1.46
C ILE A 103 22.95 -14.28 0.01
N ASP A 104 24.08 -13.95 0.62
CA ASP A 104 24.31 -14.23 2.04
C ASP A 104 23.38 -13.43 2.94
N LEU A 105 23.12 -12.17 2.61
CA LEU A 105 22.10 -11.37 3.29
C LEU A 105 20.70 -11.99 3.17
N ALA A 106 20.32 -12.46 1.99
CA ALA A 106 19.02 -13.09 1.76
C ALA A 106 18.86 -14.39 2.57
N ARG A 107 19.90 -15.21 2.64
CA ARG A 107 19.93 -16.43 3.48
C ARG A 107 19.78 -16.11 4.98
N GLY A 108 20.43 -15.05 5.46
CA GLY A 108 20.33 -14.58 6.83
C GLY A 108 18.96 -14.01 7.21
N ARG A 109 18.20 -13.51 6.23
CA ARG A 109 16.86 -12.91 6.44
C ARG A 109 15.80 -13.94 6.78
N SER A 110 15.86 -15.11 6.16
CA SER A 110 14.82 -16.13 6.27
C SER A 110 14.50 -16.50 7.73
N PRO A 111 15.47 -16.79 8.62
CA PRO A 111 15.19 -17.08 10.03
C PRO A 111 14.77 -15.86 10.85
N ALA A 112 15.12 -14.64 10.43
CA ALA A 112 14.80 -13.40 11.14
C ALA A 112 13.43 -12.79 10.75
N ALA A 113 12.92 -13.11 9.58
CA ALA A 113 11.69 -12.55 9.03
C ALA A 113 10.42 -12.89 9.82
N PRO A 114 10.21 -14.08 10.38
CA PRO A 114 8.98 -14.41 11.08
C PRO A 114 8.64 -13.49 12.24
N ALA A 115 9.62 -13.00 12.98
CA ALA A 115 9.39 -12.14 14.14
C ALA A 115 8.79 -10.76 13.75
N PRO A 116 9.45 -9.94 12.92
CA PRO A 116 8.90 -8.64 12.52
C PRO A 116 7.70 -8.76 11.57
N TRP A 117 7.58 -9.83 10.79
CA TRP A 117 6.51 -10.00 9.81
C TRP A 117 5.35 -10.87 10.32
N HIS A 118 5.29 -11.15 11.62
CA HIS A 118 4.20 -11.92 12.25
C HIS A 118 3.92 -13.27 11.56
N GLY A 119 4.95 -13.95 11.08
CA GLY A 119 4.81 -15.22 10.36
C GLY A 119 4.19 -15.10 8.96
N GLN A 120 3.97 -13.88 8.47
CA GLN A 120 3.41 -13.63 7.13
C GLN A 120 4.49 -13.37 6.07
N ALA A 121 5.72 -13.76 6.34
CA ALA A 121 6.77 -13.69 5.34
C ALA A 121 6.35 -14.49 4.10
N PRO A 122 6.44 -13.90 2.91
CA PRO A 122 6.34 -14.70 1.70
C PRO A 122 7.49 -15.70 1.69
N ALA A 123 7.17 -16.93 1.35
CA ALA A 123 8.15 -17.98 1.08
C ALA A 123 9.08 -17.56 -0.08
#